data_e4ea3dc34d3bc4a7bddde2c6aaee4ef4
#
_entry.id   e4ea3dc34d3bc4a7bddde2c6aaee4ef4
#
_cell.length_a   1.000
_cell.length_b   1.000
_cell.length_c   1.000
_cell.angle_alpha   90.00
_cell.angle_beta   90.00
_cell.angle_gamma   90.00
#
_symmetry.space_group_name_H-M   'P 1'
#
loop_
_entity.id
_entity.type
_entity.pdbx_description
1 polymer ?
#
loop_
_entity_poly.entity_id
_entity_poly.type
_entity_poly.pdbx_seq_one_letter_code
_entity_poly.pdbx_strand_id
1 'polypeptide(L)'
;MKFCRCVRPFLTAVALSLVAISIADSTSLSAADSETSSDDSSAISKPVLVEGRRIWDQAKHNAFTDLLRHKNRWYCVFREGSAHVSPDGALRVIVSDDGEKWESKALITSPKYDLRDAKLTVTPDGRLMLNGAGMIADAKIRYYSMVWFSSDDGQTWTEGKQIGDPGFWLWRSQWHKGMAYSMGYATYRDRTQRTLRLYRSKDGGTFDTLVDQLSAPAGCGEDTILFRKDQSALCLLRHETGDKMAQLGTALPPYTDWKWRDLNLRIGGPNMLQLPDGRILAATRLYAGGVRTSLSWLDPKNGKLIEVLKLPSGGDTSYAGLVLHEGLLWISYYSSHEGKTSIYLAKVRIPSQ
;
A
#
# COMPACT_ATOMS: atom_id res chain seq x y z
N MET A 1 17.78 -52.19 -29.37
CA MET A 1 19.23 -51.99 -29.65
C MET A 1 19.69 -50.94 -28.65
N LYS A 2 20.22 -51.32 -27.56
CA LYS A 2 21.53 -51.53 -26.90
C LYS A 2 22.66 -50.68 -27.51
N PHE A 3 23.20 -49.77 -26.65
CA PHE A 3 24.60 -49.48 -26.35
C PHE A 3 24.63 -48.23 -25.48
N CYS A 4 24.97 -48.18 -24.27
CA CYS A 4 25.99 -48.63 -23.31
C CYS A 4 27.34 -47.87 -23.37
N ARG A 5 27.66 -47.22 -22.21
CA ARG A 5 28.97 -46.87 -21.61
C ARG A 5 29.76 -45.69 -22.21
N CYS A 6 30.32 -44.77 -21.42
CA CYS A 6 31.39 -44.99 -20.45
C CYS A 6 31.57 -43.79 -19.50
N VAL A 7 31.84 -44.11 -18.27
CA VAL A 7 32.32 -43.28 -17.15
C VAL A 7 33.86 -43.23 -17.20
N ARG A 8 34.50 -42.10 -16.87
CA ARG A 8 35.82 -42.10 -16.17
C ARG A 8 36.03 -40.78 -15.39
N PRO A 9 36.58 -40.86 -14.16
CA PRO A 9 36.90 -39.73 -13.32
C PRO A 9 38.37 -39.29 -13.47
N PHE A 10 38.67 -38.03 -13.13
CA PHE A 10 40.03 -37.57 -12.85
C PHE A 10 40.11 -36.96 -11.46
N LEU A 11 40.89 -37.66 -10.62
CA LEU A 11 41.54 -37.16 -9.40
C LEU A 11 42.88 -36.52 -9.78
N THR A 12 43.29 -35.51 -9.04
CA THR A 12 44.66 -35.10 -8.66
C THR A 12 44.64 -33.63 -8.31
N ALA A 13 45.36 -33.09 -7.36
CA ALA A 13 46.18 -33.48 -6.25
C ALA A 13 46.40 -32.21 -5.41
N VAL A 14 46.59 -32.42 -4.13
CA VAL A 14 46.92 -31.41 -3.10
C VAL A 14 48.38 -30.95 -3.30
N ALA A 15 48.64 -29.66 -3.12
CA ALA A 15 49.97 -29.14 -2.81
C ALA A 15 49.88 -28.16 -1.64
N LEU A 16 50.36 -28.61 -0.49
CA LEU A 16 50.74 -27.79 0.65
C LEU A 16 52.06 -27.06 0.34
N SER A 17 52.15 -25.81 0.67
CA SER A 17 53.41 -25.09 0.85
C SER A 17 53.37 -24.32 2.15
N LEU A 18 54.11 -24.77 3.10
CA LEU A 18 54.53 -24.08 4.31
C LEU A 18 55.66 -23.12 3.95
N VAL A 19 55.61 -21.88 4.40
CA VAL A 19 56.80 -21.03 4.59
C VAL A 19 56.70 -20.24 5.90
N ALA A 20 57.85 -20.16 6.53
CA ALA A 20 58.07 -19.90 7.92
C ALA A 20 58.08 -18.41 8.33
N ILE A 21 57.95 -18.24 9.62
CA ILE A 21 57.97 -17.07 10.50
C ILE A 21 59.33 -16.34 10.41
N SER A 22 59.26 -15.00 10.42
CA SER A 22 60.36 -14.16 10.93
C SER A 22 59.76 -13.03 11.78
N ILE A 23 60.16 -13.06 13.05
CA ILE A 23 59.92 -12.02 14.06
C ILE A 23 61.02 -10.97 13.92
N ALA A 24 60.66 -9.71 13.89
CA ALA A 24 61.55 -8.62 14.23
C ALA A 24 60.77 -7.50 14.97
N ASP A 25 61.12 -7.35 16.25
CA ASP A 25 60.75 -6.22 17.10
C ASP A 25 61.43 -4.95 16.62
N SER A 26 60.67 -3.84 16.60
CA SER A 26 61.23 -2.53 16.90
C SER A 26 60.12 -1.55 17.26
N THR A 27 60.14 -1.14 18.51
CA THR A 27 59.38 -0.04 19.12
C THR A 27 59.74 1.30 18.54
N SER A 28 58.71 2.10 18.11
CA SER A 28 58.80 3.55 18.14
C SER A 28 57.41 4.14 18.42
N LEU A 29 57.29 4.83 19.56
CA LEU A 29 56.16 5.71 19.87
C LEU A 29 56.12 6.89 18.88
N SER A 30 54.96 7.09 18.27
CA SER A 30 54.60 8.37 17.69
C SER A 30 53.15 8.67 18.07
N ALA A 31 52.93 9.87 18.61
CA ALA A 31 51.63 10.38 18.98
C ALA A 31 50.70 10.44 17.73
N ALA A 32 49.59 9.79 17.80
CA ALA A 32 48.55 9.89 16.80
C ALA A 32 47.50 10.90 17.28
N ASP A 33 47.32 11.94 16.48
CA ASP A 33 46.21 12.85 16.55
C ASP A 33 44.90 12.04 16.43
N SER A 34 44.05 12.17 17.42
CA SER A 34 42.69 11.65 17.39
C SER A 34 41.88 12.57 16.49
N GLU A 35 41.78 12.28 15.22
CA GLU A 35 40.69 12.77 14.39
C GLU A 35 39.38 12.10 14.90
N THR A 36 38.67 12.84 15.72
CA THR A 36 37.25 12.57 15.97
C THR A 36 36.49 12.83 14.67
N SER A 37 36.27 11.79 13.90
CA SER A 37 35.24 11.81 12.87
C SER A 37 33.89 11.99 13.58
N SER A 38 33.43 13.24 13.61
CA SER A 38 32.05 13.54 13.94
C SER A 38 31.17 12.94 12.85
N ASP A 39 30.72 11.71 13.07
CA ASP A 39 29.63 11.09 12.32
C ASP A 39 28.33 11.78 12.78
N ASP A 40 28.13 13.02 12.32
CA ASP A 40 26.92 13.80 12.51
C ASP A 40 25.85 13.30 11.49
N SER A 41 25.56 12.02 11.54
CA SER A 41 24.31 11.51 11.05
C SER A 41 23.27 11.85 12.12
N SER A 42 22.62 13.01 11.99
CA SER A 42 21.39 13.31 12.74
C SER A 42 20.43 12.14 12.53
N ALA A 43 20.43 11.22 13.49
CA ALA A 43 19.62 10.02 13.45
C ALA A 43 18.16 10.47 13.43
N ILE A 44 17.54 10.47 12.24
CA ILE A 44 16.11 10.74 12.09
C ILE A 44 15.40 9.80 13.06
N SER A 45 14.82 10.34 14.11
CA SER A 45 14.15 9.54 15.15
C SER A 45 13.03 8.74 14.48
N LYS A 46 12.95 7.44 14.81
CA LYS A 46 12.06 6.50 14.13
C LYS A 46 10.66 6.53 14.71
N PRO A 47 9.61 6.33 13.90
CA PRO A 47 8.27 6.06 14.40
C PRO A 47 8.25 4.91 15.39
N VAL A 48 7.44 5.02 16.45
CA VAL A 48 7.35 4.02 17.52
C VAL A 48 5.93 3.48 17.58
N LEU A 49 5.79 2.15 17.50
CA LEU A 49 4.52 1.47 17.74
C LEU A 49 4.13 1.64 19.22
N VAL A 50 3.01 2.32 19.45
CA VAL A 50 2.44 2.53 20.80
C VAL A 50 1.52 1.38 21.16
N GLU A 51 0.69 0.96 20.19
CA GLU A 51 -0.30 -0.10 20.34
C GLU A 51 -0.52 -0.79 19.00
N GLY A 52 -0.76 -2.10 19.04
CA GLY A 52 -1.22 -2.88 17.89
C GLY A 52 -2.15 -3.98 18.38
N ARG A 53 -3.38 -4.04 17.85
CA ARG A 53 -4.36 -5.02 18.28
C ARG A 53 -5.31 -5.41 17.16
N ARG A 54 -5.88 -6.60 17.29
CA ARG A 54 -6.96 -7.06 16.44
C ARG A 54 -8.27 -6.37 16.82
N ILE A 55 -8.98 -5.84 15.81
CA ILE A 55 -10.27 -5.16 16.01
C ILE A 55 -11.45 -5.89 15.37
N TRP A 56 -11.18 -6.84 14.42
CA TRP A 56 -12.23 -7.63 13.79
C TRP A 56 -11.73 -8.94 13.20
N ASP A 57 -12.56 -10.03 13.34
CA ASP A 57 -12.23 -11.37 12.84
C ASP A 57 -13.45 -12.26 12.58
N GLN A 58 -14.63 -11.69 12.33
CA GLN A 58 -15.88 -12.48 12.31
C GLN A 58 -16.02 -13.41 11.09
N ALA A 59 -15.57 -12.98 9.90
CA ALA A 59 -15.57 -13.83 8.72
C ALA A 59 -14.38 -14.81 8.70
N LYS A 60 -14.39 -15.82 7.82
CA LYS A 60 -13.23 -16.72 7.63
C LYS A 60 -12.01 -15.97 7.08
N HIS A 61 -12.24 -14.97 6.23
CA HIS A 61 -11.22 -14.10 5.65
C HIS A 61 -11.68 -12.64 5.74
N ASN A 62 -10.92 -11.79 6.44
CA ASN A 62 -11.18 -10.35 6.63
C ASN A 62 -9.98 -9.58 6.10
N ALA A 63 -10.13 -8.75 5.06
CA ALA A 63 -8.99 -8.16 4.37
C ALA A 63 -9.29 -6.83 3.66
N PHE A 64 -8.24 -6.17 3.18
CA PHE A 64 -8.31 -5.00 2.28
C PHE A 64 -8.95 -3.79 2.95
N THR A 65 -8.32 -3.30 4.01
CA THR A 65 -8.89 -2.27 4.88
C THR A 65 -8.78 -0.87 4.30
N ASP A 66 -9.58 0.04 4.88
CA ASP A 66 -9.34 1.47 4.91
C ASP A 66 -9.84 2.06 6.23
N LEU A 67 -9.33 3.23 6.61
CA LEU A 67 -9.64 3.92 7.86
C LEU A 67 -9.95 5.38 7.59
N LEU A 68 -11.02 5.88 8.21
CA LEU A 68 -11.44 7.27 8.13
C LEU A 68 -11.88 7.76 9.50
N ARG A 69 -11.61 9.05 9.81
CA ARG A 69 -12.22 9.75 10.93
C ARG A 69 -13.09 10.88 10.38
N HIS A 70 -14.39 10.84 10.70
CA HIS A 70 -15.37 11.82 10.24
C HIS A 70 -16.38 12.12 11.35
N LYS A 71 -16.74 13.38 11.56
CA LYS A 71 -17.68 13.82 12.60
C LYS A 71 -17.39 13.22 13.97
N ASN A 72 -16.12 13.24 14.39
CA ASN A 72 -15.62 12.68 15.65
C ASN A 72 -15.79 11.15 15.82
N ARG A 73 -16.10 10.42 14.76
CA ARG A 73 -16.24 8.96 14.76
C ARG A 73 -15.22 8.32 13.83
N TRP A 74 -14.76 7.14 14.21
CA TRP A 74 -13.91 6.29 13.41
C TRP A 74 -14.75 5.36 12.53
N TYR A 75 -14.30 5.15 11.32
CA TYR A 75 -14.86 4.20 10.35
C TYR A 75 -13.72 3.33 9.83
N CYS A 76 -13.88 2.02 9.91
CA CYS A 76 -13.00 1.07 9.25
C CYS A 76 -13.84 0.23 8.30
N VAL A 77 -13.38 0.12 7.05
CA VAL A 77 -14.03 -0.71 6.04
C VAL A 77 -13.09 -1.79 5.55
N PHE A 78 -13.63 -2.92 5.19
CA PHE A 78 -12.85 -4.07 4.71
C PHE A 78 -13.77 -5.08 4.01
N ARG A 79 -13.14 -6.06 3.33
CA ARG A 79 -13.86 -7.19 2.74
C ARG A 79 -13.98 -8.32 3.76
N GLU A 80 -15.16 -8.90 3.86
CA GLU A 80 -15.43 -10.21 4.45
C GLU A 80 -15.71 -11.24 3.35
N GLY A 81 -15.26 -12.48 3.54
CA GLY A 81 -15.54 -13.58 2.64
C GLY A 81 -15.08 -14.92 3.19
N SER A 82 -15.37 -16.01 2.50
CA SER A 82 -14.92 -17.35 2.87
C SER A 82 -13.43 -17.59 2.56
N ALA A 83 -12.86 -16.85 1.59
CA ALA A 83 -11.45 -16.91 1.20
C ALA A 83 -10.98 -15.58 0.61
N HIS A 84 -9.68 -15.48 0.29
CA HIS A 84 -9.09 -14.30 -0.37
C HIS A 84 -9.78 -13.95 -1.70
N VAL A 85 -10.21 -14.94 -2.45
CA VAL A 85 -11.08 -14.84 -3.62
C VAL A 85 -12.20 -15.83 -3.43
N SER A 86 -13.44 -15.34 -3.33
CA SER A 86 -14.64 -16.16 -3.11
C SER A 86 -15.89 -15.39 -3.54
N PRO A 87 -16.92 -16.06 -4.04
CA PRO A 87 -18.11 -15.39 -4.60
C PRO A 87 -18.96 -14.67 -3.55
N ASP A 88 -18.73 -14.91 -2.27
CA ASP A 88 -19.44 -14.35 -1.11
C ASP A 88 -18.79 -13.07 -0.55
N GLY A 89 -17.86 -12.45 -1.28
CA GLY A 89 -17.20 -11.23 -0.84
C GLY A 89 -18.19 -10.09 -0.62
N ALA A 90 -18.13 -9.49 0.59
CA ALA A 90 -18.98 -8.39 1.03
C ALA A 90 -18.12 -7.29 1.66
N LEU A 91 -18.60 -6.05 1.67
CA LEU A 91 -17.90 -4.92 2.30
C LEU A 91 -18.53 -4.66 3.66
N ARG A 92 -17.71 -4.84 4.71
CA ARG A 92 -18.09 -4.54 6.10
C ARG A 92 -17.68 -3.12 6.43
N VAL A 93 -18.58 -2.38 7.08
CA VAL A 93 -18.31 -1.10 7.72
C VAL A 93 -18.44 -1.28 9.23
N ILE A 94 -17.36 -1.03 9.95
CA ILE A 94 -17.39 -0.96 11.41
C ILE A 94 -17.07 0.45 11.87
N VAL A 95 -17.64 0.85 13.01
CA VAL A 95 -17.48 2.18 13.57
C VAL A 95 -17.04 2.12 15.02
N SER A 96 -16.43 3.22 15.49
CA SER A 96 -16.04 3.40 16.87
C SER A 96 -16.06 4.89 17.23
N ASP A 97 -16.50 5.26 18.43
CA ASP A 97 -16.43 6.63 18.92
C ASP A 97 -15.05 6.94 19.54
N ASP A 98 -14.43 5.94 20.16
CA ASP A 98 -13.17 6.05 20.91
C ASP A 98 -11.96 5.40 20.20
N GLY A 99 -12.20 4.64 19.12
CA GLY A 99 -11.17 3.83 18.46
C GLY A 99 -10.83 2.54 19.23
N GLU A 100 -11.49 2.29 20.36
CA GLU A 100 -11.26 1.12 21.22
C GLU A 100 -12.33 0.04 21.00
N LYS A 101 -13.58 0.41 21.08
CA LYS A 101 -14.73 -0.48 20.91
C LYS A 101 -15.27 -0.31 19.48
N TRP A 102 -15.31 -1.41 18.75
CA TRP A 102 -15.77 -1.42 17.37
C TRP A 102 -17.07 -2.21 17.22
N GLU A 103 -18.02 -1.63 16.51
CA GLU A 103 -19.31 -2.25 16.23
C GLU A 103 -19.57 -2.31 14.72
N SER A 104 -20.30 -3.32 14.29
CA SER A 104 -20.75 -3.43 12.90
C SER A 104 -21.81 -2.37 12.62
N LYS A 105 -21.60 -1.54 11.59
CA LYS A 105 -22.54 -0.52 11.17
C LYS A 105 -23.32 -0.94 9.92
N ALA A 106 -22.61 -1.56 8.93
CA ALA A 106 -23.23 -2.03 7.72
C ALA A 106 -22.48 -3.24 7.14
N LEU A 107 -23.21 -4.04 6.35
CA LEU A 107 -22.66 -5.06 5.48
C LEU A 107 -23.27 -4.87 4.07
N ILE A 108 -22.43 -4.46 3.12
CA ILE A 108 -22.82 -4.27 1.73
C ILE A 108 -22.52 -5.56 0.98
N THR A 109 -23.56 -6.14 0.40
CA THR A 109 -23.49 -7.42 -0.35
C THR A 109 -23.90 -7.22 -1.79
N SER A 110 -23.54 -8.16 -2.64
CA SER A 110 -23.99 -8.20 -4.03
C SER A 110 -24.29 -9.65 -4.44
N PRO A 111 -25.45 -9.94 -5.04
CA PRO A 111 -25.71 -11.27 -5.59
C PRO A 111 -24.90 -11.58 -6.85
N LYS A 112 -24.28 -10.55 -7.45
CA LYS A 112 -23.56 -10.63 -8.73
C LYS A 112 -22.06 -10.63 -8.58
N TYR A 113 -21.52 -9.91 -7.58
CA TYR A 113 -20.10 -9.61 -7.48
C TYR A 113 -19.49 -10.13 -6.18
N ASP A 114 -18.27 -10.68 -6.26
CA ASP A 114 -17.32 -10.67 -5.15
C ASP A 114 -16.89 -9.21 -4.95
N LEU A 115 -17.41 -8.56 -3.89
CA LEU A 115 -17.07 -7.16 -3.58
C LEU A 115 -15.72 -7.09 -2.88
N ARG A 116 -14.87 -6.13 -3.28
CA ARG A 116 -13.47 -6.08 -2.88
C ARG A 116 -12.97 -4.67 -2.65
N ASP A 117 -11.92 -4.57 -1.82
CA ASP A 117 -11.02 -3.42 -1.70
C ASP A 117 -11.71 -2.09 -1.41
N ALA A 118 -12.58 -2.10 -0.39
CA ALA A 118 -13.26 -0.90 0.07
C ALA A 118 -12.29 0.21 0.48
N LYS A 119 -12.55 1.44 -0.02
CA LYS A 119 -11.83 2.65 0.35
C LYS A 119 -12.83 3.76 0.67
N LEU A 120 -12.59 4.46 1.79
CA LEU A 120 -13.47 5.52 2.28
C LEU A 120 -12.90 6.90 2.02
N THR A 121 -13.78 7.81 1.64
CA THR A 121 -13.51 9.25 1.63
C THR A 121 -14.78 10.03 1.98
N VAL A 122 -14.65 11.35 2.18
CA VAL A 122 -15.78 12.25 2.40
C VAL A 122 -15.91 13.17 1.19
N THR A 123 -17.10 13.22 0.62
CA THR A 123 -17.40 14.12 -0.49
C THR A 123 -17.43 15.59 -0.02
N PRO A 124 -17.26 16.57 -0.91
CA PRO A 124 -17.35 18.00 -0.54
C PRO A 124 -18.68 18.41 0.12
N ASP A 125 -19.77 17.70 -0.16
CA ASP A 125 -21.08 17.90 0.46
C ASP A 125 -21.27 17.13 1.78
N GLY A 126 -20.21 16.47 2.29
CA GLY A 126 -20.16 15.84 3.61
C GLY A 126 -20.71 14.42 3.69
N ARG A 127 -21.04 13.76 2.57
CA ARG A 127 -21.43 12.34 2.56
C ARG A 127 -20.20 11.44 2.67
N LEU A 128 -20.38 10.28 3.27
CA LEU A 128 -19.42 9.20 3.13
C LEU A 128 -19.48 8.61 1.72
N MET A 129 -18.34 8.43 1.10
CA MET A 129 -18.18 7.80 -0.21
C MET A 129 -17.28 6.57 -0.05
N LEU A 130 -17.79 5.40 -0.43
CA LEU A 130 -17.09 4.14 -0.41
C LEU A 130 -16.82 3.71 -1.85
N ASN A 131 -15.56 3.62 -2.23
CA ASN A 131 -15.12 2.99 -3.46
C ASN A 131 -14.79 1.52 -3.20
N GLY A 132 -15.04 0.68 -4.18
CA GLY A 132 -14.65 -0.73 -4.18
C GLY A 132 -14.67 -1.30 -5.58
N ALA A 133 -14.47 -2.60 -5.69
CA ALA A 133 -14.62 -3.31 -6.95
C ALA A 133 -15.56 -4.50 -6.80
N GLY A 134 -16.33 -4.74 -7.86
CA GLY A 134 -17.08 -5.97 -8.06
C GLY A 134 -16.33 -6.90 -8.99
N MET A 135 -16.04 -8.12 -8.58
CA MET A 135 -15.37 -9.12 -9.39
C MET A 135 -16.34 -10.23 -9.81
N ILE A 136 -16.23 -10.66 -11.09
CA ILE A 136 -16.89 -11.85 -11.64
C ILE A 136 -15.78 -12.80 -12.12
N ALA A 137 -15.61 -13.94 -11.47
CA ALA A 137 -14.44 -14.80 -11.64
C ALA A 137 -14.21 -15.26 -13.09
N ASP A 138 -15.27 -15.71 -13.78
CA ASP A 138 -15.19 -16.36 -15.10
C ASP A 138 -15.59 -15.45 -16.26
N ALA A 139 -15.88 -14.16 -15.98
CA ALA A 139 -16.24 -13.21 -17.02
C ALA A 139 -15.03 -12.78 -17.87
N LYS A 140 -15.28 -12.38 -19.13
CA LYS A 140 -14.28 -11.78 -20.00
C LYS A 140 -13.75 -10.48 -19.40
N ILE A 141 -14.65 -9.62 -18.93
CA ILE A 141 -14.34 -8.46 -18.11
C ILE A 141 -14.62 -8.85 -16.66
N ARG A 142 -13.57 -8.97 -15.86
CA ARG A 142 -13.67 -9.51 -14.50
C ARG A 142 -13.97 -8.46 -13.45
N TYR A 143 -13.53 -7.22 -13.64
CA TYR A 143 -13.58 -6.19 -12.62
C TYR A 143 -14.36 -4.97 -13.07
N TYR A 144 -15.16 -4.46 -12.15
CA TYR A 144 -15.96 -3.25 -12.28
C TYR A 144 -15.74 -2.40 -11.04
N SER A 145 -15.26 -1.17 -11.22
CA SER A 145 -15.17 -0.23 -10.11
C SER A 145 -16.57 0.23 -9.72
N MET A 146 -16.82 0.27 -8.42
CA MET A 146 -18.12 0.55 -7.83
C MET A 146 -18.01 1.67 -6.80
N VAL A 147 -19.09 2.41 -6.60
CA VAL A 147 -19.21 3.42 -5.55
C VAL A 147 -20.56 3.32 -4.84
N TRP A 148 -20.53 3.56 -3.54
CA TRP A 148 -21.69 3.68 -2.66
C TRP A 148 -21.57 4.96 -1.86
N PHE A 149 -22.72 5.57 -1.53
CA PHE A 149 -22.79 6.78 -0.70
C PHE A 149 -23.65 6.55 0.53
N SER A 150 -23.29 7.21 1.63
CA SER A 150 -24.10 7.30 2.84
C SER A 150 -24.17 8.74 3.31
N SER A 151 -25.38 9.22 3.61
CA SER A 151 -25.65 10.53 4.20
C SER A 151 -25.97 10.49 5.69
N ASP A 152 -26.13 9.29 6.26
CA ASP A 152 -26.53 9.01 7.64
C ASP A 152 -25.42 8.34 8.47
N ASP A 153 -24.20 8.83 8.29
CA ASP A 153 -23.02 8.37 9.03
C ASP A 153 -22.73 6.85 8.91
N GLY A 154 -22.99 6.30 7.72
CA GLY A 154 -22.65 4.93 7.36
C GLY A 154 -23.67 3.89 7.76
N GLN A 155 -24.88 4.28 8.20
CA GLN A 155 -25.95 3.34 8.56
C GLN A 155 -26.60 2.72 7.35
N THR A 156 -26.96 3.56 6.37
CA THR A 156 -27.49 3.11 5.10
C THR A 156 -26.61 3.55 3.94
N TRP A 157 -26.58 2.75 2.90
CA TRP A 157 -25.78 2.97 1.70
C TRP A 157 -26.67 2.89 0.47
N THR A 158 -26.38 3.73 -0.51
CA THR A 158 -27.05 3.64 -1.83
C THR A 158 -26.80 2.27 -2.46
N GLU A 159 -27.53 1.94 -3.48
CA GLU A 159 -27.15 0.87 -4.38
C GLU A 159 -25.78 1.15 -4.99
N GLY A 160 -25.01 0.07 -5.27
CA GLY A 160 -23.69 0.19 -5.88
C GLY A 160 -23.80 0.64 -7.32
N LYS A 161 -23.19 1.79 -7.62
CA LYS A 161 -23.08 2.33 -8.97
C LYS A 161 -21.73 2.04 -9.57
N GLN A 162 -21.70 1.54 -10.80
CA GLN A 162 -20.45 1.38 -11.55
C GLN A 162 -19.88 2.75 -11.91
N ILE A 163 -18.56 2.91 -11.76
CA ILE A 163 -17.79 4.09 -12.11
C ILE A 163 -16.60 3.72 -13.01
N GLY A 164 -16.19 4.68 -13.84
CA GLY A 164 -15.09 4.45 -14.80
C GLY A 164 -15.44 3.39 -15.85
N ASP A 165 -14.43 2.93 -16.57
CA ASP A 165 -14.60 1.96 -17.66
C ASP A 165 -14.56 0.52 -17.14
N PRO A 166 -15.36 -0.39 -17.73
CA PRO A 166 -15.26 -1.82 -17.44
C PRO A 166 -13.85 -2.36 -17.68
N GLY A 167 -13.34 -3.15 -16.73
CA GLY A 167 -11.98 -3.70 -16.82
C GLY A 167 -10.88 -2.76 -16.31
N PHE A 168 -11.23 -1.56 -15.86
CA PHE A 168 -10.34 -0.67 -15.14
C PHE A 168 -10.72 -0.64 -13.66
N TRP A 169 -9.71 -0.75 -12.79
CA TRP A 169 -9.91 -0.67 -11.37
C TRP A 169 -9.44 0.67 -10.83
N LEU A 170 -10.42 1.53 -10.48
CA LEU A 170 -10.20 2.79 -9.80
C LEU A 170 -9.93 2.46 -8.33
N TRP A 171 -8.65 2.39 -7.97
CA TRP A 171 -8.21 1.83 -6.71
C TRP A 171 -8.63 2.68 -5.50
N ARG A 172 -8.34 3.98 -5.56
CA ARG A 172 -8.64 4.93 -4.48
C ARG A 172 -8.98 6.29 -5.08
N SER A 173 -10.04 6.93 -4.59
CA SER A 173 -10.40 8.29 -4.97
C SER A 173 -9.89 9.29 -3.93
N GLN A 174 -9.33 10.40 -4.41
CA GLN A 174 -8.83 11.50 -3.59
C GLN A 174 -9.48 12.80 -4.02
N TRP A 175 -10.07 13.53 -3.06
CA TRP A 175 -10.65 14.83 -3.30
C TRP A 175 -9.60 15.94 -3.24
N HIS A 176 -9.55 16.76 -4.26
CA HIS A 176 -8.70 17.94 -4.32
C HIS A 176 -9.45 19.11 -4.99
N LYS A 177 -9.60 20.23 -4.27
CA LYS A 177 -10.29 21.43 -4.75
C LYS A 177 -11.70 21.15 -5.35
N GLY A 178 -12.48 20.32 -4.65
CA GLY A 178 -13.84 19.98 -5.05
C GLY A 178 -13.97 18.99 -6.20
N MET A 179 -12.84 18.40 -6.67
CA MET A 179 -12.82 17.34 -7.67
C MET A 179 -12.25 16.07 -7.05
N ALA A 180 -12.89 14.95 -7.31
CA ALA A 180 -12.30 13.63 -7.04
C ALA A 180 -11.38 13.21 -8.19
N TYR A 181 -10.23 12.67 -7.87
CA TYR A 181 -9.30 12.05 -8.81
C TYR A 181 -9.07 10.59 -8.41
N SER A 182 -9.00 9.72 -9.40
CA SER A 182 -8.69 8.30 -9.19
C SER A 182 -7.86 7.78 -10.34
N MET A 183 -6.76 7.12 -10.04
CA MET A 183 -6.11 6.32 -11.06
C MET A 183 -6.82 4.98 -11.19
N GLY A 184 -6.98 4.54 -12.44
CA GLY A 184 -7.53 3.23 -12.75
C GLY A 184 -6.53 2.43 -13.56
N TYR A 185 -6.16 1.26 -13.06
CA TYR A 185 -5.31 0.35 -13.82
C TYR A 185 -6.14 -0.71 -14.55
N ALA A 186 -5.71 -1.05 -15.77
CA ALA A 186 -6.33 -2.12 -16.54
C ALA A 186 -6.13 -3.47 -15.84
N THR A 187 -7.19 -4.27 -15.75
CA THR A 187 -7.19 -5.55 -15.02
C THR A 187 -6.98 -6.77 -15.94
N TYR A 188 -6.29 -6.59 -17.05
CA TYR A 188 -5.98 -7.67 -17.97
C TYR A 188 -5.24 -8.81 -17.26
N ARG A 189 -5.49 -10.05 -17.69
CA ARG A 189 -4.81 -11.24 -17.14
C ARG A 189 -3.32 -11.17 -17.41
N ASP A 190 -2.96 -10.79 -18.62
CA ASP A 190 -1.58 -10.47 -18.99
C ASP A 190 -1.19 -9.13 -18.36
N ARG A 191 -0.38 -9.19 -17.32
CA ARG A 191 0.06 -8.01 -16.57
C ARG A 191 0.93 -7.08 -17.39
N THR A 192 1.61 -7.57 -18.43
CA THR A 192 2.44 -6.74 -19.31
C THR A 192 1.64 -5.77 -20.16
N GLN A 193 0.33 -6.04 -20.33
CA GLN A 193 -0.59 -5.19 -21.08
C GLN A 193 -1.36 -4.19 -20.18
N ARG A 194 -1.11 -4.20 -18.88
CA ARG A 194 -1.79 -3.27 -17.96
C ARG A 194 -1.31 -1.86 -18.16
N THR A 195 -2.27 -0.97 -18.39
CA THR A 195 -2.09 0.47 -18.56
C THR A 195 -2.77 1.21 -17.41
N LEU A 196 -2.45 2.48 -17.27
CA LEU A 196 -2.98 3.35 -16.22
C LEU A 196 -3.71 4.53 -16.86
N ARG A 197 -4.91 4.82 -16.35
CA ARG A 197 -5.72 6.00 -16.69
C ARG A 197 -5.85 6.92 -15.50
N LEU A 198 -6.06 8.20 -15.76
CA LEU A 198 -6.49 9.13 -14.73
C LEU A 198 -7.94 9.53 -14.99
N TYR A 199 -8.76 9.32 -13.99
CA TYR A 199 -10.17 9.72 -13.97
C TYR A 199 -10.37 10.90 -13.04
N ARG A 200 -11.41 11.70 -13.32
CA ARG A 200 -11.88 12.78 -12.44
C ARG A 200 -13.40 12.78 -12.31
N SER A 201 -13.91 13.32 -11.21
CA SER A 201 -15.34 13.43 -10.94
C SER A 201 -15.66 14.66 -10.12
N LYS A 202 -16.82 15.30 -10.39
CA LYS A 202 -17.35 16.40 -9.57
C LYS A 202 -18.19 15.89 -8.39
N ASP A 203 -18.85 14.74 -8.56
CA ASP A 203 -19.84 14.19 -7.64
C ASP A 203 -19.41 12.88 -6.96
N GLY A 204 -18.28 12.31 -7.41
CA GLY A 204 -17.80 10.99 -6.99
C GLY A 204 -18.61 9.81 -7.54
N GLY A 205 -19.73 10.07 -8.21
CA GLY A 205 -20.63 9.06 -8.78
C GLY A 205 -20.54 8.91 -10.29
N THR A 206 -19.89 9.86 -10.97
CA THR A 206 -19.64 9.82 -12.41
C THR A 206 -18.21 10.27 -12.66
N PHE A 207 -17.40 9.38 -13.21
CA PHE A 207 -15.98 9.62 -13.47
C PHE A 207 -15.74 9.72 -14.98
N ASP A 208 -15.19 10.86 -15.41
CA ASP A 208 -14.73 11.11 -16.77
C ASP A 208 -13.25 10.76 -16.88
N THR A 209 -12.83 10.20 -18.00
CA THR A 209 -11.42 9.99 -18.30
C THR A 209 -10.74 11.35 -18.52
N LEU A 210 -9.81 11.71 -17.65
CA LEU A 210 -8.97 12.90 -17.81
C LEU A 210 -7.76 12.61 -18.69
N VAL A 211 -7.12 11.44 -18.49
CA VAL A 211 -6.01 10.96 -19.31
C VAL A 211 -6.25 9.48 -19.62
N ASP A 212 -6.43 9.17 -20.89
CA ASP A 212 -6.78 7.81 -21.34
C ASP A 212 -5.63 6.82 -21.14
N GLN A 213 -4.41 7.25 -21.39
CA GLN A 213 -3.22 6.44 -21.17
C GLN A 213 -2.11 7.31 -20.58
N LEU A 214 -1.81 7.08 -19.31
CA LEU A 214 -0.66 7.67 -18.68
C LEU A 214 0.63 7.01 -19.19
N SER A 215 1.70 7.79 -19.26
CA SER A 215 3.04 7.32 -19.64
C SER A 215 3.69 6.42 -18.60
N ALA A 216 2.90 5.82 -17.70
CA ALA A 216 3.37 4.86 -16.71
C ALA A 216 3.88 3.59 -17.38
N PRO A 217 4.92 2.95 -16.84
CA PRO A 217 5.37 1.65 -17.32
C PRO A 217 4.27 0.60 -17.31
N ALA A 218 4.30 -0.31 -18.28
CA ALA A 218 3.35 -1.41 -18.36
C ALA A 218 3.47 -2.33 -17.14
N GLY A 219 2.34 -2.93 -16.72
CA GLY A 219 2.31 -3.80 -15.55
C GLY A 219 1.99 -3.10 -14.23
N CYS A 220 1.40 -1.92 -14.30
CA CYS A 220 0.90 -1.17 -13.15
C CYS A 220 -0.22 -1.92 -12.39
N GLY A 221 -0.39 -1.59 -11.13
CA GLY A 221 -1.38 -2.15 -10.21
C GLY A 221 -1.95 -1.09 -9.29
N GLU A 222 -2.16 -1.46 -8.04
CA GLU A 222 -2.72 -0.56 -7.01
C GLU A 222 -1.87 0.69 -6.81
N ASP A 223 -2.50 1.79 -6.48
CA ASP A 223 -1.89 3.11 -6.37
C ASP A 223 -2.47 3.94 -5.22
N THR A 224 -1.84 5.06 -4.94
CA THR A 224 -2.41 6.13 -4.13
C THR A 224 -1.92 7.48 -4.62
N ILE A 225 -2.82 8.45 -4.75
CA ILE A 225 -2.48 9.83 -5.10
C ILE A 225 -2.41 10.67 -3.83
N LEU A 226 -1.43 11.55 -3.76
CA LEU A 226 -1.28 12.57 -2.72
C LEU A 226 -1.16 13.94 -3.38
N PHE A 227 -2.09 14.86 -3.09
CA PHE A 227 -1.99 16.25 -3.49
C PHE A 227 -1.29 17.05 -2.40
N ARG A 228 -0.23 17.77 -2.77
CA ARG A 228 0.60 18.54 -1.86
C ARG A 228 0.15 20.00 -1.76
N LYS A 229 0.64 20.71 -0.74
CA LYS A 229 0.32 22.13 -0.53
C LYS A 229 0.75 23.01 -1.70
N ASP A 230 1.82 22.66 -2.41
CA ASP A 230 2.33 23.33 -3.61
C ASP A 230 1.53 22.99 -4.89
N GLN A 231 0.42 22.30 -4.75
CA GLN A 231 -0.45 21.81 -5.82
C GLN A 231 0.14 20.69 -6.66
N SER A 232 1.37 20.24 -6.42
CA SER A 232 1.89 19.04 -7.09
C SER A 232 1.16 17.80 -6.59
N ALA A 233 1.05 16.81 -7.45
CA ALA A 233 0.53 15.48 -7.12
C ALA A 233 1.67 14.46 -7.16
N LEU A 234 1.64 13.54 -6.20
CA LEU A 234 2.46 12.33 -6.17
C LEU A 234 1.56 11.12 -6.35
N CYS A 235 2.04 10.10 -7.05
CA CYS A 235 1.39 8.80 -7.13
C CYS A 235 2.38 7.70 -6.74
N LEU A 236 2.09 6.98 -5.67
CA LEU A 236 2.84 5.78 -5.29
C LEU A 236 2.15 4.58 -5.93
N LEU A 237 2.85 3.92 -6.85
CA LEU A 237 2.29 2.90 -7.75
C LEU A 237 2.99 1.55 -7.52
N ARG A 238 2.18 0.51 -7.31
CA ARG A 238 2.63 -0.89 -7.35
C ARG A 238 2.91 -1.31 -8.78
N HIS A 239 4.03 -2.01 -8.98
CA HIS A 239 4.40 -2.58 -10.27
C HIS A 239 4.48 -4.12 -10.20
N GLU A 240 4.01 -4.80 -11.26
CA GLU A 240 3.76 -6.25 -11.26
C GLU A 240 4.60 -7.02 -12.28
N THR A 241 5.39 -6.33 -13.09
CA THR A 241 6.24 -6.92 -14.14
C THR A 241 7.72 -6.58 -13.91
N GLY A 242 8.62 -7.19 -14.64
CA GLY A 242 10.06 -6.98 -14.50
C GLY A 242 10.55 -7.26 -13.09
N ASP A 243 11.34 -6.37 -12.53
CA ASP A 243 11.86 -6.42 -11.16
C ASP A 243 10.80 -6.11 -10.08
N LYS A 244 9.63 -5.63 -10.51
CA LYS A 244 8.48 -5.26 -9.66
C LYS A 244 8.76 -4.14 -8.66
N MET A 245 9.77 -3.32 -8.90
CA MET A 245 10.03 -2.16 -8.08
C MET A 245 8.87 -1.17 -8.18
N ALA A 246 8.54 -0.55 -7.04
CA ALA A 246 7.49 0.47 -6.98
C ALA A 246 7.88 1.67 -7.83
N GLN A 247 6.88 2.44 -8.25
CA GLN A 247 7.08 3.64 -9.02
C GLN A 247 6.51 4.86 -8.33
N LEU A 248 7.16 5.99 -8.51
CA LEU A 248 6.69 7.29 -8.10
C LEU A 248 6.37 8.14 -9.33
N GLY A 249 5.10 8.47 -9.48
CA GLY A 249 4.61 9.45 -10.43
C GLY A 249 4.60 10.84 -9.81
N THR A 250 4.91 11.86 -10.59
CA THR A 250 4.79 13.27 -10.20
C THR A 250 4.11 14.08 -11.30
N ALA A 251 3.19 14.97 -10.92
CA ALA A 251 2.52 15.87 -11.86
C ALA A 251 2.23 17.23 -11.25
N LEU A 252 2.07 18.24 -12.10
CA LEU A 252 1.54 19.56 -11.76
C LEU A 252 0.14 19.73 -12.36
N PRO A 253 -0.68 20.67 -11.86
CA PRO A 253 -1.94 20.99 -12.51
C PRO A 253 -1.76 21.30 -14.01
N PRO A 254 -2.62 20.82 -14.89
CA PRO A 254 -3.90 20.14 -14.66
C PRO A 254 -3.82 18.61 -14.45
N TYR A 255 -2.68 18.06 -14.12
CA TYR A 255 -2.40 16.63 -13.83
C TYR A 255 -2.53 15.73 -15.04
N THR A 256 -2.25 16.26 -16.22
CA THR A 256 -2.30 15.50 -17.49
C THR A 256 -0.93 14.98 -17.92
N ASP A 257 0.15 15.55 -17.41
CA ASP A 257 1.53 15.15 -17.68
C ASP A 257 2.18 14.59 -16.42
N TRP A 258 2.40 13.27 -16.39
CA TRP A 258 3.00 12.55 -15.28
C TRP A 258 4.41 12.08 -15.63
N LYS A 259 5.35 12.36 -14.75
CA LYS A 259 6.73 11.86 -14.83
C LYS A 259 6.92 10.75 -13.85
N TRP A 260 7.45 9.63 -14.32
CA TRP A 260 7.61 8.41 -13.53
C TRP A 260 9.07 8.09 -13.27
N ARG A 261 9.34 7.53 -12.10
CA ARG A 261 10.64 6.99 -11.72
C ARG A 261 10.47 5.72 -10.90
N ASP A 262 11.45 4.82 -11.01
CA ASP A 262 11.52 3.64 -10.16
C ASP A 262 11.91 4.03 -8.74
N LEU A 263 11.36 3.29 -7.78
CA LEU A 263 11.76 3.32 -6.39
C LEU A 263 12.63 2.08 -6.09
N ASN A 264 13.24 2.08 -4.91
CA ASN A 264 14.19 1.04 -4.49
C ASN A 264 13.54 -0.20 -3.85
N LEU A 265 12.21 -0.26 -3.72
CA LEU A 265 11.51 -1.33 -3.04
C LEU A 265 10.33 -1.85 -3.87
N ARG A 266 10.12 -3.16 -3.84
CA ARG A 266 8.86 -3.78 -4.27
C ARG A 266 7.81 -3.58 -3.19
N ILE A 267 6.63 -3.08 -3.57
CA ILE A 267 5.50 -2.83 -2.66
C ILE A 267 4.20 -3.50 -3.11
N GLY A 268 3.23 -3.59 -2.20
CA GLY A 268 1.84 -3.93 -2.49
C GLY A 268 0.88 -3.14 -1.60
N GLY A 269 -0.34 -2.90 -2.08
CA GLY A 269 -1.40 -2.21 -1.35
C GLY A 269 -0.99 -0.85 -0.79
N PRO A 270 -0.47 0.07 -1.61
CA PRO A 270 0.12 1.31 -1.13
C PRO A 270 -0.94 2.27 -0.58
N ASN A 271 -0.58 2.95 0.50
CA ASN A 271 -1.23 4.18 0.95
C ASN A 271 -0.15 5.15 1.45
N MET A 272 -0.39 6.45 1.36
CA MET A 272 0.53 7.46 1.86
C MET A 272 -0.21 8.70 2.37
N LEU A 273 0.41 9.42 3.28
CA LEU A 273 -0.04 10.72 3.75
C LEU A 273 1.14 11.67 3.92
N GLN A 274 0.87 12.97 3.84
CA GLN A 274 1.83 14.01 4.20
C GLN A 274 1.58 14.48 5.62
N LEU A 275 2.63 14.48 6.43
CA LEU A 275 2.60 15.01 7.78
C LEU A 275 2.57 16.55 7.78
N PRO A 276 2.16 17.18 8.89
CA PRO A 276 2.15 18.66 8.99
C PRO A 276 3.52 19.30 8.73
N ASP A 277 4.61 18.63 9.05
CA ASP A 277 6.00 19.06 8.83
C ASP A 277 6.49 18.88 7.38
N GLY A 278 5.66 18.30 6.51
CA GLY A 278 5.95 18.10 5.11
C GLY A 278 6.53 16.74 4.75
N ARG A 279 7.01 15.94 5.73
CA ARG A 279 7.44 14.54 5.48
C ARG A 279 6.29 13.70 4.95
N ILE A 280 6.62 12.72 4.13
CA ILE A 280 5.64 11.79 3.56
C ILE A 280 5.89 10.41 4.11
N LEU A 281 4.86 9.83 4.70
CA LEU A 281 4.86 8.47 5.21
C LEU A 281 4.00 7.57 4.32
N ALA A 282 4.56 6.46 3.88
CA ALA A 282 3.86 5.41 3.15
C ALA A 282 3.67 4.18 4.03
N ALA A 283 2.49 3.56 3.94
CA ALA A 283 2.22 2.24 4.48
C ALA A 283 2.03 1.26 3.32
N THR A 284 2.83 0.19 3.30
CA THR A 284 2.86 -0.75 2.17
C THR A 284 3.11 -2.18 2.65
N ARG A 285 2.78 -3.15 1.80
CA ARG A 285 3.33 -4.49 1.91
C ARG A 285 4.76 -4.47 1.39
N LEU A 286 5.71 -4.92 2.18
CA LEU A 286 7.07 -5.22 1.76
C LEU A 286 7.28 -6.73 1.66
N TYR A 287 8.22 -7.15 0.80
CA TYR A 287 8.44 -8.56 0.47
C TYR A 287 9.83 -9.06 0.87
N ALA A 288 10.87 -8.25 0.68
CA ALA A 288 12.23 -8.62 1.02
C ALA A 288 12.39 -8.82 2.53
N GLY A 289 13.00 -9.93 2.95
CA GLY A 289 13.15 -10.27 4.37
C GLY A 289 11.86 -10.74 5.05
N GLY A 290 10.87 -11.23 4.29
CA GLY A 290 9.57 -11.70 4.75
C GLY A 290 8.44 -10.71 4.47
N VAL A 291 7.27 -11.26 4.11
CA VAL A 291 6.08 -10.45 3.79
C VAL A 291 5.56 -9.80 5.07
N ARG A 292 5.36 -8.49 5.03
CA ARG A 292 4.90 -7.69 6.18
C ARG A 292 4.24 -6.38 5.74
N THR A 293 3.45 -5.80 6.62
CA THR A 293 3.00 -4.40 6.53
C THR A 293 4.03 -3.51 7.22
N SER A 294 4.50 -2.48 6.53
CA SER A 294 5.52 -1.58 7.06
C SER A 294 5.23 -0.13 6.74
N LEU A 295 5.74 0.75 7.61
CA LEU A 295 5.83 2.17 7.36
C LEU A 295 7.20 2.51 6.78
N SER A 296 7.21 3.39 5.78
CA SER A 296 8.42 3.88 5.11
C SER A 296 8.35 5.39 4.93
N TRP A 297 9.45 6.09 5.15
CA TRP A 297 9.59 7.46 4.66
C TRP A 297 9.72 7.43 3.15
N LEU A 298 8.94 8.25 2.48
CA LEU A 298 9.09 8.51 1.06
C LEU A 298 9.94 9.78 0.87
N ASP A 299 11.08 9.62 0.23
CA ASP A 299 11.90 10.72 -0.27
C ASP A 299 11.61 10.90 -1.78
N PRO A 300 10.74 11.84 -2.15
CA PRO A 300 10.38 12.03 -3.55
C PRO A 300 11.50 12.65 -4.37
N LYS A 301 12.44 13.38 -3.75
CA LYS A 301 13.58 14.00 -4.43
C LYS A 301 14.56 12.94 -4.91
N ASN A 302 14.89 11.96 -4.08
CA ASN A 302 15.85 10.91 -4.38
C ASN A 302 15.20 9.61 -4.89
N GLY A 303 13.85 9.52 -4.91
CA GLY A 303 13.12 8.34 -5.34
C GLY A 303 13.33 7.13 -4.43
N LYS A 304 13.25 7.34 -3.11
CA LYS A 304 13.52 6.28 -2.12
C LYS A 304 12.37 6.08 -1.16
N LEU A 305 12.09 4.82 -0.87
CA LEU A 305 11.31 4.38 0.27
C LEU A 305 12.27 3.81 1.31
N ILE A 306 12.24 4.35 2.53
CA ILE A 306 13.11 3.95 3.63
C ILE A 306 12.22 3.34 4.72
N GLU A 307 12.30 2.01 4.89
CA GLU A 307 11.53 1.32 5.93
C GLU A 307 11.95 1.79 7.32
N VAL A 308 10.98 2.24 8.12
CA VAL A 308 11.24 2.81 9.45
C VAL A 308 10.50 2.10 10.58
N LEU A 309 9.42 1.38 10.26
CA LEU A 309 8.68 0.61 11.26
C LEU A 309 7.99 -0.59 10.62
N LYS A 310 8.22 -1.77 11.18
CA LYS A 310 7.47 -3.00 10.86
C LYS A 310 6.29 -3.10 11.80
N LEU A 311 5.10 -3.31 11.27
CA LEU A 311 3.93 -3.65 12.09
C LEU A 311 3.89 -5.16 12.36
N PRO A 312 3.34 -5.61 13.49
CA PRO A 312 3.07 -7.04 13.75
C PRO A 312 2.19 -7.60 12.65
N SER A 313 2.78 -8.32 11.69
CA SER A 313 2.07 -8.75 10.48
C SER A 313 2.87 -9.82 9.73
N GLY A 314 2.19 -10.58 8.89
CA GLY A 314 2.79 -11.61 8.04
C GLY A 314 1.75 -12.33 7.19
N GLY A 315 2.22 -13.17 6.28
CA GLY A 315 1.35 -13.91 5.38
C GLY A 315 0.56 -13.00 4.43
N ASP A 316 -0.76 -13.18 4.36
CA ASP A 316 -1.64 -12.28 3.64
C ASP A 316 -1.90 -11.04 4.50
N THR A 317 -1.36 -9.89 4.09
CA THR A 317 -1.34 -8.68 4.93
C THR A 317 -1.25 -7.39 4.11
N SER A 318 -1.52 -6.24 4.71
CA SER A 318 -1.34 -4.84 4.29
C SER A 318 -2.64 -4.09 3.94
N TYR A 319 -2.66 -3.29 2.88
CA TYR A 319 -3.80 -2.45 2.45
C TYR A 319 -4.27 -1.54 3.58
N ALA A 320 -3.33 -0.73 4.05
CA ALA A 320 -3.53 0.09 5.23
C ALA A 320 -4.41 1.32 4.96
N GLY A 321 -5.30 1.63 5.90
CA GLY A 321 -5.89 2.95 6.08
C GLY A 321 -5.03 3.79 7.01
N LEU A 322 -4.91 5.09 6.79
CA LEU A 322 -4.03 5.99 7.53
C LEU A 322 -4.79 7.24 7.99
N VAL A 323 -4.78 7.54 9.27
CA VAL A 323 -5.35 8.77 9.85
C VAL A 323 -4.39 9.33 10.90
N LEU A 324 -3.96 10.58 10.72
CA LEU A 324 -3.23 11.32 11.77
C LEU A 324 -4.25 12.00 12.69
N HIS A 325 -4.23 11.65 13.98
CA HIS A 325 -5.16 12.19 14.96
C HIS A 325 -4.48 12.29 16.32
N GLU A 326 -4.58 13.45 16.97
CA GLU A 326 -4.04 13.75 18.32
C GLU A 326 -2.57 13.33 18.49
N GLY A 327 -1.75 13.67 17.50
CA GLY A 327 -0.30 13.39 17.54
C GLY A 327 0.09 11.93 17.30
N LEU A 328 -0.88 11.04 17.06
CA LEU A 328 -0.66 9.65 16.71
C LEU A 328 -1.11 9.38 15.28
N LEU A 329 -0.38 8.51 14.59
CA LEU A 329 -0.83 7.91 13.36
C LEU A 329 -1.59 6.63 13.67
N TRP A 330 -2.86 6.60 13.27
CA TRP A 330 -3.76 5.46 13.38
C TRP A 330 -3.75 4.70 12.06
N ILE A 331 -3.60 3.39 12.13
CA ILE A 331 -3.38 2.55 10.95
C ILE A 331 -4.28 1.32 11.04
N SER A 332 -5.26 1.21 10.15
CA SER A 332 -5.92 -0.08 9.93
C SER A 332 -5.09 -0.92 8.96
N TYR A 333 -5.00 -2.21 9.17
CA TYR A 333 -4.41 -3.16 8.23
C TYR A 333 -4.99 -4.55 8.48
N TYR A 334 -4.81 -5.45 7.53
CA TYR A 334 -5.16 -6.85 7.76
C TYR A 334 -3.93 -7.72 7.79
N SER A 335 -4.02 -8.88 8.43
CA SER A 335 -2.91 -9.83 8.50
C SER A 335 -3.38 -11.22 8.89
N SER A 336 -2.64 -12.24 8.41
CA SER A 336 -2.86 -13.64 8.75
C SER A 336 -1.79 -14.22 9.72
N HIS A 337 -0.97 -13.37 10.35
CA HIS A 337 0.15 -13.80 11.19
C HIS A 337 -0.27 -14.56 12.45
N GLU A 338 -1.53 -14.43 12.88
CA GLU A 338 -2.12 -15.19 13.99
C GLU A 338 -3.00 -16.37 13.49
N GLY A 339 -2.71 -16.89 12.29
CA GLY A 339 -3.38 -18.06 11.70
C GLY A 339 -4.66 -17.77 10.93
N LYS A 340 -5.40 -16.71 11.28
CA LYS A 340 -6.62 -16.26 10.60
C LYS A 340 -6.42 -14.86 10.04
N THR A 341 -6.90 -14.62 8.83
CA THR A 341 -6.86 -13.27 8.24
C THR A 341 -7.86 -12.37 8.96
N SER A 342 -7.35 -11.42 9.73
CA SER A 342 -8.09 -10.54 10.62
C SER A 342 -7.72 -9.07 10.41
N ILE A 343 -8.55 -8.16 10.94
CA ILE A 343 -8.33 -6.72 10.86
C ILE A 343 -7.68 -6.24 12.13
N TYR A 344 -6.62 -5.45 11.98
CA TYR A 344 -5.82 -4.88 13.05
C TYR A 344 -5.86 -3.35 12.99
N LEU A 345 -5.67 -2.73 14.15
CA LEU A 345 -5.45 -1.30 14.32
C LEU A 345 -4.13 -1.10 15.05
N ALA A 346 -3.27 -0.27 14.51
CA ALA A 346 -2.05 0.18 15.18
C ALA A 346 -2.12 1.69 15.44
N LYS A 347 -1.55 2.11 16.59
CA LYS A 347 -1.27 3.51 16.93
C LYS A 347 0.23 3.70 16.95
N VAL A 348 0.72 4.67 16.20
CA VAL A 348 2.15 4.93 16.01
C VAL A 348 2.45 6.37 16.37
N ARG A 349 3.42 6.59 17.26
CA ARG A 349 3.97 7.91 17.54
C ARG A 349 4.97 8.29 16.49
N ILE A 350 4.73 9.42 15.82
CA ILE A 350 5.65 9.99 14.86
C ILE A 350 6.53 11.01 15.59
N PRO A 351 7.84 10.85 15.58
CA PRO A 351 8.73 11.81 16.21
C PRO A 351 8.70 13.15 15.48
N SER A 352 8.77 14.26 16.23
CA SER A 352 9.08 15.57 15.68
C SER A 352 10.45 15.57 15.02
N GLN A 353 10.65 16.45 14.06
CA GLN A 353 12.00 16.72 13.49
C GLN A 353 12.87 17.37 14.51
#